data_3e19ec9244a477c148ebeaeb95ee28f4
#
_entry.id   3e19ec9244a477c148ebeaeb95ee28f4
#
_cell.length_a   1.000
_cell.length_b   1.000
_cell.length_c   1.000
_cell.angle_alpha   90.00
_cell.angle_beta   90.00
_cell.angle_gamma   90.00
#
_symmetry.space_group_name_H-M   'P 1'
#
loop_
_entity.id
_entity.type
_entity.pdbx_description
1 polymer ?
#
loop_
_entity_poly.entity_id
_entity_poly.type
_entity_poly.pdbx_seq_one_letter_code
_entity_poly.pdbx_strand_id
1 'polypeptide(L)'
;RTFVPMIERHIDINRFDYDLPDGRIAKFPLPERSSSKLLVYRGGEISEAHFADMGDVLPEGQLLVFNNTKVIRARIIMHKPSGARIEVFCLEPHDPADYERAFAVVGRCEWSCIVGNLKKWKEGYVEINFEHEGRPEHLRAWIAENRGREHTVRFEWSAAMTFGQLLEYLGRIPIPPYLNRDSQQIDYTRYQTVYSKFEGSVAAPTAGLHFTPELIASLGAAGVEFEEVTLHVGAGTFLPVKDDDACRHAMHTEHFEIRRTTVERLLRRWGHIVAVGTTSVRTLESLAALAWRIRREGSPDEMRAVGQWELYDVPASYTGREALEELLAYMERNDLGMLKASTQIMIAPLGYRWRIVRAIVTNFHQPKSTLL
;
A
#
# COMPACT_ATOMS: atom_id res chain seq x y z
N ARG A 1 -8.21 21.79 29.35
CA ARG A 1 -8.53 20.60 28.54
C ARG A 1 -10.01 20.69 28.20
N THR A 2 -10.33 21.21 27.03
CA THR A 2 -11.71 21.24 26.54
C THR A 2 -12.04 19.82 26.09
N PHE A 3 -12.98 19.18 26.74
CA PHE A 3 -13.54 17.90 26.38
C PHE A 3 -14.26 18.10 25.04
N VAL A 4 -13.65 17.70 23.93
CA VAL A 4 -14.35 17.54 22.65
C VAL A 4 -15.13 16.24 22.79
N PRO A 5 -16.47 16.23 22.71
CA PRO A 5 -17.24 15.00 22.77
C PRO A 5 -16.76 14.10 21.63
N MET A 6 -16.40 12.86 21.96
CA MET A 6 -16.16 11.81 20.95
C MET A 6 -17.47 11.66 20.17
N ILE A 7 -17.49 12.15 18.95
CA ILE A 7 -18.60 11.90 18.03
C ILE A 7 -18.63 10.37 17.85
N GLU A 8 -19.69 9.74 18.30
CA GLU A 8 -19.89 8.31 18.10
C GLU A 8 -20.03 8.07 16.59
N ARG A 9 -18.95 7.60 15.97
CA ARG A 9 -18.91 7.29 14.54
C ARG A 9 -19.49 5.89 14.37
N HIS A 10 -20.43 5.75 13.47
CA HIS A 10 -21.02 4.47 13.14
C HIS A 10 -21.19 4.34 11.63
N ILE A 11 -20.70 3.24 11.06
CA ILE A 11 -20.85 2.90 9.66
C ILE A 11 -21.29 1.44 9.57
N ASP A 12 -22.55 1.23 9.26
CA ASP A 12 -23.08 -0.11 8.96
C ASP A 12 -22.42 -0.65 7.69
N ILE A 13 -21.50 -1.62 7.86
CA ILE A 13 -20.76 -2.23 6.76
C ILE A 13 -21.66 -2.98 5.78
N ASN A 14 -22.85 -3.41 6.21
CA ASN A 14 -23.78 -4.14 5.35
C ASN A 14 -24.38 -3.25 4.24
N ARG A 15 -24.34 -1.92 4.39
CA ARG A 15 -24.70 -0.99 3.31
C ARG A 15 -23.72 -1.00 2.14
N PHE A 16 -22.55 -1.58 2.32
CA PHE A 16 -21.49 -1.75 1.31
C PHE A 16 -21.32 -3.20 0.89
N ASP A 17 -22.36 -3.99 1.14
CA ASP A 17 -22.47 -5.35 0.62
C ASP A 17 -23.13 -5.34 -0.74
N TYR A 18 -22.64 -6.17 -1.63
CA TYR A 18 -23.22 -6.38 -2.95
C TYR A 18 -22.82 -7.76 -3.48
N ASP A 19 -23.65 -8.30 -4.35
CA ASP A 19 -23.36 -9.59 -4.98
C ASP A 19 -22.21 -9.48 -5.98
N LEU A 20 -21.13 -10.17 -5.69
CA LEU A 20 -19.94 -10.28 -6.55
C LEU A 20 -19.64 -11.75 -6.82
N PRO A 21 -20.31 -12.36 -7.81
CA PRO A 21 -20.05 -13.73 -8.19
C PRO A 21 -18.59 -13.94 -8.61
N ASP A 22 -18.00 -15.08 -8.26
CA ASP A 22 -16.61 -15.40 -8.57
C ASP A 22 -16.28 -15.27 -10.08
N GLY A 23 -17.24 -15.57 -10.94
CA GLY A 23 -17.13 -15.41 -12.40
C GLY A 23 -17.02 -13.96 -12.90
N ARG A 24 -17.27 -12.96 -12.04
CA ARG A 24 -17.06 -11.54 -12.34
C ARG A 24 -15.65 -11.06 -12.02
N ILE A 25 -14.88 -11.88 -11.31
CA ILE A 25 -13.51 -11.57 -10.93
C ILE A 25 -12.55 -12.16 -11.97
N ALA A 26 -11.85 -11.31 -12.71
CA ALA A 26 -10.82 -11.76 -13.64
C ALA A 26 -9.68 -12.45 -12.88
N LYS A 27 -9.46 -13.73 -13.16
CA LYS A 27 -8.41 -14.53 -12.50
C LYS A 27 -7.03 -14.28 -13.08
N PHE A 28 -6.96 -13.80 -14.31
CA PHE A 28 -5.72 -13.49 -15.04
C PHE A 28 -5.82 -12.10 -15.69
N PRO A 29 -4.68 -11.39 -15.84
CA PRO A 29 -4.67 -10.13 -16.56
C PRO A 29 -4.94 -10.33 -18.06
N LEU A 30 -5.51 -9.31 -18.70
CA LEU A 30 -5.61 -9.25 -20.16
C LEU A 30 -4.19 -9.23 -20.79
N PRO A 31 -4.01 -9.70 -22.03
CA PRO A 31 -2.72 -9.60 -22.74
C PRO A 31 -2.20 -8.16 -22.72
N GLU A 32 -3.02 -7.20 -23.13
CA GLU A 32 -2.71 -5.78 -23.10
C GLU A 32 -3.30 -5.14 -21.83
N ARG A 33 -2.44 -4.47 -21.02
CA ARG A 33 -2.83 -3.83 -19.75
C ARG A 33 -3.91 -2.77 -19.95
N SER A 34 -3.75 -1.92 -20.97
CA SER A 34 -4.62 -0.79 -21.27
C SER A 34 -5.95 -1.17 -21.93
N SER A 35 -6.12 -2.44 -22.34
CA SER A 35 -7.42 -2.91 -22.89
C SER A 35 -8.49 -3.15 -21.84
N SER A 36 -8.22 -2.91 -20.56
CA SER A 36 -9.21 -3.00 -19.50
C SER A 36 -10.34 -2.00 -19.71
N LYS A 37 -11.56 -2.40 -19.35
CA LYS A 37 -12.71 -1.47 -19.34
C LYS A 37 -12.51 -0.40 -18.28
N LEU A 38 -12.97 0.80 -18.59
CA LEU A 38 -12.95 1.95 -17.71
C LEU A 38 -14.38 2.47 -17.51
N LEU A 39 -14.85 2.44 -16.26
CA LEU A 39 -16.07 3.13 -15.88
C LEU A 39 -15.71 4.56 -15.45
N VAL A 40 -16.35 5.54 -16.06
CA VAL A 40 -16.13 6.97 -15.77
C VAL A 40 -17.34 7.52 -15.05
N TYR A 41 -17.13 8.08 -13.85
CA TYR A 41 -18.14 8.81 -13.10
C TYR A 41 -17.73 10.28 -13.04
N ARG A 42 -18.55 11.17 -13.58
CA ARG A 42 -18.32 12.61 -13.60
C ARG A 42 -19.61 13.38 -13.42
N GLY A 43 -19.71 14.19 -12.37
CA GLY A 43 -20.84 15.09 -12.17
C GLY A 43 -22.21 14.41 -12.03
N GLY A 44 -22.28 13.15 -11.62
CA GLY A 44 -23.51 12.38 -11.53
C GLY A 44 -23.77 11.48 -12.75
N GLU A 45 -23.02 11.64 -13.83
CA GLU A 45 -23.14 10.83 -15.05
C GLU A 45 -22.14 9.68 -15.05
N ILE A 46 -22.57 8.54 -15.60
CA ILE A 46 -21.75 7.33 -15.76
C ILE A 46 -21.59 7.07 -17.26
N SER A 47 -20.35 6.85 -17.70
CA SER A 47 -20.05 6.42 -19.06
C SER A 47 -19.00 5.30 -19.06
N GLU A 48 -18.86 4.60 -20.17
CA GLU A 48 -17.91 3.51 -20.35
C GLU A 48 -16.88 3.89 -21.42
N ALA A 49 -15.63 3.50 -21.18
CA ALA A 49 -14.49 3.65 -22.08
C ALA A 49 -13.55 2.45 -21.91
N HIS A 50 -12.42 2.46 -22.59
CA HIS A 50 -11.29 1.60 -22.28
C HIS A 50 -10.19 2.40 -21.60
N PHE A 51 -9.34 1.71 -20.85
CA PHE A 51 -8.26 2.38 -20.13
C PHE A 51 -7.26 3.05 -21.09
N ALA A 52 -7.13 2.52 -22.31
CA ALA A 52 -6.34 3.13 -23.38
C ALA A 52 -6.83 4.55 -23.75
N ASP A 53 -8.13 4.84 -23.58
CA ASP A 53 -8.77 6.11 -23.91
C ASP A 53 -8.68 7.13 -22.76
N MET A 54 -7.81 6.88 -21.77
CA MET A 54 -7.65 7.74 -20.59
C MET A 54 -7.38 9.21 -20.96
N GLY A 55 -6.69 9.46 -22.08
CA GLY A 55 -6.42 10.81 -22.57
C GLY A 55 -7.68 11.61 -22.88
N ASP A 56 -8.73 10.95 -23.39
CA ASP A 56 -10.01 11.59 -23.70
C ASP A 56 -10.87 11.82 -22.45
N VAL A 57 -10.58 11.04 -21.41
CA VAL A 57 -11.31 11.12 -20.14
C VAL A 57 -10.75 12.18 -19.21
N LEU A 58 -9.42 12.31 -19.15
CA LEU A 58 -8.76 13.24 -18.25
C LEU A 58 -8.87 14.69 -18.76
N PRO A 59 -9.24 15.67 -17.92
CA PRO A 59 -9.10 17.07 -18.27
C PRO A 59 -7.65 17.44 -18.52
N GLU A 60 -7.42 18.50 -19.30
CA GLU A 60 -6.06 19.01 -19.54
C GLU A 60 -5.36 19.47 -18.24
N GLY A 61 -4.05 19.37 -18.22
CA GLY A 61 -3.19 19.89 -17.14
C GLY A 61 -3.30 19.14 -15.82
N GLN A 62 -3.81 17.91 -15.83
CA GLN A 62 -3.87 17.09 -14.63
C GLN A 62 -2.47 16.59 -14.20
N LEU A 63 -2.29 16.45 -12.89
CA LEU A 63 -1.15 15.79 -12.27
C LEU A 63 -1.59 14.42 -11.74
N LEU A 64 -1.15 13.34 -12.38
CA LEU A 64 -1.38 11.98 -11.91
C LEU A 64 -0.32 11.60 -10.88
N VAL A 65 -0.75 11.18 -9.70
CA VAL A 65 0.14 10.77 -8.61
C VAL A 65 0.07 9.27 -8.41
N PHE A 66 1.21 8.60 -8.59
CA PHE A 66 1.37 7.15 -8.50
C PHE A 66 2.02 6.72 -7.19
N ASN A 67 1.64 5.55 -6.68
CA ASN A 67 2.44 4.85 -5.70
C ASN A 67 3.50 3.98 -6.42
N ASN A 68 4.78 4.29 -6.23
CA ASN A 68 5.90 3.70 -6.95
C ASN A 68 6.53 2.49 -6.26
N THR A 69 5.86 1.91 -5.26
CA THR A 69 6.38 0.73 -4.57
C THR A 69 6.30 -0.53 -5.44
N LYS A 70 7.30 -1.40 -5.26
CA LYS A 70 7.45 -2.69 -5.92
C LYS A 70 7.03 -3.81 -4.97
N VAL A 71 6.23 -4.75 -5.47
CA VAL A 71 5.80 -5.92 -4.70
C VAL A 71 6.97 -6.87 -4.53
N ILE A 72 7.23 -7.26 -3.28
CA ILE A 72 8.27 -8.24 -2.94
C ILE A 72 7.69 -9.66 -2.96
N ARG A 73 8.54 -10.66 -3.15
CA ARG A 73 8.18 -12.08 -3.08
C ARG A 73 8.02 -12.54 -1.64
N ALA A 74 7.09 -11.91 -0.92
CA ALA A 74 6.97 -11.99 0.53
C ALA A 74 6.45 -13.33 1.07
N ARG A 75 6.00 -14.27 0.21
CA ARG A 75 5.46 -15.57 0.63
C ARG A 75 6.52 -16.65 0.50
N ILE A 76 6.94 -17.23 1.62
CA ILE A 76 7.96 -18.29 1.67
C ILE A 76 7.28 -19.59 2.10
N ILE A 77 7.46 -20.65 1.29
CA ILE A 77 6.96 -21.98 1.63
C ILE A 77 8.11 -22.75 2.28
N MET A 78 7.96 -23.06 3.56
CA MET A 78 8.95 -23.74 4.36
C MET A 78 8.39 -25.06 4.89
N HIS A 79 9.25 -25.92 5.39
CA HIS A 79 8.86 -27.24 5.94
C HIS A 79 9.46 -27.45 7.33
N LYS A 80 8.71 -28.12 8.19
CA LYS A 80 9.28 -28.67 9.42
C LYS A 80 10.16 -29.88 9.08
N PRO A 81 11.10 -30.25 9.95
CA PRO A 81 11.82 -31.53 9.81
C PRO A 81 10.89 -32.76 9.69
N SER A 82 9.67 -32.66 10.21
CA SER A 82 8.61 -33.68 10.07
C SER A 82 7.90 -33.67 8.71
N GLY A 83 8.29 -32.79 7.75
CA GLY A 83 7.68 -32.63 6.44
C GLY A 83 6.43 -31.73 6.40
N ALA A 84 5.95 -31.23 7.53
CA ALA A 84 4.76 -30.36 7.53
C ALA A 84 5.05 -29.04 6.81
N ARG A 85 4.21 -28.72 5.81
CA ARG A 85 4.27 -27.47 5.03
C ARG A 85 3.76 -26.31 5.86
N ILE A 86 4.57 -25.28 5.97
CA ILE A 86 4.28 -23.99 6.62
C ILE A 86 4.46 -22.89 5.59
N GLU A 87 3.54 -21.93 5.57
CA GLU A 87 3.66 -20.74 4.76
C GLU A 87 3.97 -19.55 5.67
N VAL A 88 5.07 -18.86 5.41
CA VAL A 88 5.45 -17.63 6.11
C VAL A 88 5.26 -16.46 5.15
N PHE A 89 4.41 -15.53 5.54
CA PHE A 89 4.11 -14.33 4.75
C PHE A 89 4.68 -13.11 5.46
N CYS A 90 5.80 -12.60 4.97
CA CYS A 90 6.47 -11.41 5.47
C CYS A 90 5.60 -10.16 5.21
N LEU A 91 5.35 -9.35 6.23
CA LEU A 91 4.53 -8.14 6.15
C LEU A 91 5.40 -6.89 6.17
N GLU A 92 6.14 -6.72 7.26
CA GLU A 92 7.00 -5.56 7.50
C GLU A 92 8.23 -5.95 8.31
N PRO A 93 9.36 -5.24 8.13
CA PRO A 93 10.57 -5.51 8.87
C PRO A 93 10.40 -5.18 10.35
N HIS A 94 11.00 -5.99 11.22
CA HIS A 94 11.00 -5.80 12.66
C HIS A 94 12.38 -5.43 13.19
N ASP A 95 13.41 -6.18 12.82
CA ASP A 95 14.80 -5.92 13.16
C ASP A 95 15.73 -6.31 11.99
N PRO A 96 16.38 -5.31 11.34
CA PRO A 96 16.18 -3.86 11.48
C PRO A 96 14.79 -3.40 10.99
N ALA A 97 14.22 -2.35 11.59
CA ALA A 97 12.87 -1.87 11.26
C ALA A 97 12.78 -1.06 9.96
N ASP A 98 13.89 -0.57 9.44
CA ASP A 98 13.96 0.15 8.16
C ASP A 98 14.00 -0.83 6.99
N TYR A 99 13.18 -0.61 5.97
CA TYR A 99 13.06 -1.51 4.81
C TYR A 99 14.36 -1.67 4.04
N GLU A 100 15.06 -0.58 3.74
CA GLU A 100 16.31 -0.62 2.98
C GLU A 100 17.36 -1.43 3.72
N ARG A 101 17.52 -1.17 5.02
CA ARG A 101 18.43 -1.89 5.89
C ARG A 101 18.05 -3.35 6.03
N ALA A 102 16.75 -3.65 6.21
CA ALA A 102 16.26 -5.02 6.38
C ALA A 102 16.51 -5.88 5.13
N PHE A 103 16.34 -5.29 3.92
CA PHE A 103 16.65 -6.01 2.68
C PHE A 103 18.18 -6.20 2.46
N ALA A 104 19.00 -5.29 2.97
CA ALA A 104 20.45 -5.36 2.83
C ALA A 104 21.15 -6.30 3.84
N VAL A 105 20.46 -6.73 4.90
CA VAL A 105 21.04 -7.64 5.92
C VAL A 105 21.45 -8.96 5.30
N VAL A 106 22.57 -9.51 5.79
CA VAL A 106 23.09 -10.85 5.46
C VAL A 106 23.07 -11.71 6.71
N GLY A 107 22.59 -12.93 6.59
CA GLY A 107 22.66 -14.00 7.59
C GLY A 107 21.51 -14.05 8.59
N ARG A 108 20.96 -12.91 9.05
CA ARG A 108 19.86 -12.91 10.03
C ARG A 108 19.04 -11.62 10.01
N CYS A 109 17.70 -11.74 10.11
CA CYS A 109 16.79 -10.64 10.38
C CYS A 109 15.52 -11.11 11.06
N GLU A 110 14.68 -10.17 11.50
CA GLU A 110 13.34 -10.45 12.05
C GLU A 110 12.28 -9.64 11.29
N TRP A 111 11.14 -10.29 11.02
CA TRP A 111 9.99 -9.69 10.32
C TRP A 111 8.70 -9.99 11.04
N SER A 112 7.75 -9.04 11.00
CA SER A 112 6.35 -9.31 11.29
C SER A 112 5.76 -10.15 10.15
N CYS A 113 5.15 -11.28 10.47
CA CYS A 113 4.67 -12.26 9.50
C CYS A 113 3.29 -12.81 9.87
N ILE A 114 2.50 -13.13 8.85
CA ILE A 114 1.37 -14.07 9.01
C ILE A 114 1.87 -15.48 8.70
N VAL A 115 1.45 -16.45 9.52
CA VAL A 115 1.87 -17.84 9.37
C VAL A 115 0.67 -18.71 9.02
N GLY A 116 0.73 -19.32 7.82
CA GLY A 116 -0.23 -20.35 7.40
C GLY A 116 0.10 -21.70 8.03
N ASN A 117 -0.92 -22.45 8.41
CA ASN A 117 -0.79 -23.73 9.12
C ASN A 117 -0.07 -23.62 10.49
N LEU A 118 -0.19 -22.49 11.18
CA LEU A 118 0.43 -22.23 12.49
C LEU A 118 0.22 -23.36 13.51
N LYS A 119 -0.94 -24.02 13.48
CA LYS A 119 -1.24 -25.16 14.37
C LYS A 119 -0.21 -26.29 14.29
N LYS A 120 0.49 -26.40 13.16
CA LYS A 120 1.56 -27.39 12.92
C LYS A 120 2.94 -26.89 13.34
N TRP A 121 3.08 -25.59 13.63
CA TRP A 121 4.36 -24.96 14.02
C TRP A 121 4.25 -24.29 15.38
N LYS A 122 4.19 -25.10 16.45
CA LYS A 122 4.13 -24.59 17.83
C LYS A 122 5.51 -24.31 18.43
N GLU A 123 6.52 -25.05 17.98
CA GLU A 123 7.90 -24.99 18.48
C GLU A 123 8.90 -25.46 17.43
N GLY A 124 10.18 -25.20 17.68
CA GLY A 124 11.27 -25.54 16.79
C GLY A 124 11.35 -24.60 15.60
N TYR A 125 11.98 -25.06 14.53
CA TYR A 125 12.17 -24.30 13.31
C TYR A 125 11.44 -24.93 12.11
N VAL A 126 11.29 -24.12 11.07
CA VAL A 126 10.96 -24.54 9.71
C VAL A 126 12.13 -24.20 8.81
N GLU A 127 12.35 -24.96 7.74
CA GLU A 127 13.50 -24.77 6.85
C GLU A 127 13.18 -24.95 5.37
N ILE A 128 14.06 -24.38 4.56
CA ILE A 128 14.23 -24.68 3.14
C ILE A 128 15.70 -24.99 2.93
N ASN A 129 15.99 -26.15 2.32
CA ASN A 129 17.31 -26.46 1.80
C ASN A 129 17.32 -26.13 0.30
N PHE A 130 18.33 -25.43 -0.17
CA PHE A 130 18.46 -25.01 -1.56
C PHE A 130 19.93 -25.02 -2.00
N GLU A 131 20.18 -24.89 -3.28
CA GLU A 131 21.52 -24.79 -3.83
C GLU A 131 21.75 -23.34 -4.29
N HIS A 132 22.89 -22.76 -3.92
CA HIS A 132 23.31 -21.45 -4.38
C HIS A 132 24.79 -21.49 -4.77
N GLU A 133 25.13 -21.07 -5.98
CA GLU A 133 26.48 -21.12 -6.54
C GLU A 133 27.18 -22.49 -6.41
N GLY A 134 26.42 -23.58 -6.58
CA GLY A 134 26.93 -24.96 -6.49
C GLY A 134 27.18 -25.43 -5.07
N ARG A 135 26.67 -24.74 -4.04
CA ARG A 135 26.80 -25.10 -2.64
C ARG A 135 25.44 -25.35 -2.00
N PRO A 136 25.33 -26.38 -1.14
CA PRO A 136 24.11 -26.61 -0.37
C PRO A 136 23.99 -25.55 0.71
N GLU A 137 22.85 -24.84 0.71
CA GLU A 137 22.51 -23.76 1.62
C GLU A 137 21.17 -24.02 2.30
N HIS A 138 20.90 -23.30 3.37
CA HIS A 138 19.64 -23.39 4.06
C HIS A 138 19.11 -22.01 4.51
N LEU A 139 17.78 -21.90 4.58
CA LEU A 139 17.05 -20.86 5.28
C LEU A 139 16.27 -21.52 6.40
N ARG A 140 16.42 -21.04 7.63
CA ARG A 140 15.64 -21.45 8.79
C ARG A 140 14.85 -20.29 9.37
N ALA A 141 13.69 -20.61 9.97
CA ALA A 141 12.88 -19.61 10.62
C ALA A 141 12.32 -20.12 11.95
N TRP A 142 12.19 -19.23 12.92
CA TRP A 142 11.62 -19.46 14.26
C TRP A 142 10.57 -18.40 14.56
N ILE A 143 9.54 -18.75 15.31
CA ILE A 143 8.63 -17.76 15.90
C ILE A 143 9.37 -17.18 17.12
N ALA A 144 9.79 -15.91 17.00
CA ALA A 144 10.45 -15.19 18.08
C ALA A 144 9.44 -14.65 19.09
N GLU A 145 8.29 -14.15 18.59
CA GLU A 145 7.19 -13.65 19.42
C GLU A 145 5.84 -13.97 18.79
N ASN A 146 4.88 -14.39 19.62
CA ASN A 146 3.50 -14.64 19.20
C ASN A 146 2.64 -13.44 19.60
N ARG A 147 2.14 -12.68 18.62
CA ARG A 147 1.31 -11.49 18.81
C ARG A 147 -0.16 -11.72 18.38
N GLY A 148 -0.62 -12.96 18.43
CA GLY A 148 -1.97 -13.31 18.04
C GLY A 148 -2.11 -13.65 16.56
N ARG A 149 -2.45 -12.69 15.72
CA ARG A 149 -2.61 -12.88 14.27
C ARG A 149 -1.31 -12.74 13.50
N GLU A 150 -0.47 -11.85 13.95
CA GLU A 150 0.87 -11.60 13.42
C GLU A 150 1.91 -12.15 14.39
N HIS A 151 3.03 -12.58 13.86
CA HIS A 151 4.10 -13.18 14.62
C HIS A 151 5.42 -12.53 14.22
N THR A 152 6.28 -12.22 15.18
CA THR A 152 7.67 -11.91 14.87
C THR A 152 8.37 -13.20 14.52
N VAL A 153 8.83 -13.31 13.28
CA VAL A 153 9.58 -14.46 12.77
C VAL A 153 11.03 -14.06 12.56
N ARG A 154 11.94 -14.81 13.17
CA ARG A 154 13.38 -14.71 12.95
C ARG A 154 13.79 -15.62 11.81
N PHE A 155 14.51 -15.07 10.86
CA PHE A 155 15.13 -15.79 9.75
C PHE A 155 16.63 -15.85 9.94
N GLU A 156 17.22 -17.02 9.66
CA GLU A 156 18.67 -17.23 9.62
C GLU A 156 19.00 -18.07 8.38
N TRP A 157 20.03 -17.68 7.64
CA TRP A 157 20.44 -18.37 6.41
C TRP A 157 21.96 -18.42 6.28
N SER A 158 22.44 -19.45 5.56
CA SER A 158 23.86 -19.72 5.39
C SER A 158 24.47 -19.07 4.13
N ALA A 159 23.65 -18.83 3.11
CA ALA A 159 24.12 -18.26 1.84
C ALA A 159 24.63 -16.81 1.99
N ALA A 160 25.66 -16.46 1.24
CA ALA A 160 26.22 -15.12 1.20
C ALA A 160 25.35 -14.17 0.33
N MET A 161 24.07 -14.06 0.67
CA MET A 161 23.11 -13.20 -0.01
C MET A 161 22.36 -12.34 1.00
N THR A 162 21.89 -11.17 0.54
CA THR A 162 21.05 -10.30 1.35
C THR A 162 19.64 -10.90 1.50
N PHE A 163 18.87 -10.44 2.49
CA PHE A 163 17.51 -10.92 2.66
C PHE A 163 16.61 -10.60 1.44
N GLY A 164 16.81 -9.45 0.81
CA GLY A 164 16.13 -9.10 -0.45
C GLY A 164 16.41 -10.12 -1.56
N GLN A 165 17.68 -10.48 -1.77
CA GLN A 165 18.07 -11.51 -2.73
C GLN A 165 17.49 -12.89 -2.36
N LEU A 166 17.47 -13.22 -1.08
CA LEU A 166 16.89 -14.46 -0.59
C LEU A 166 15.39 -14.55 -0.88
N LEU A 167 14.64 -13.46 -0.64
CA LEU A 167 13.22 -13.37 -0.99
C LEU A 167 13.01 -13.50 -2.51
N GLU A 168 13.84 -12.86 -3.32
CA GLU A 168 13.79 -13.01 -4.78
C GLU A 168 14.05 -14.45 -5.25
N TYR A 169 14.91 -15.17 -4.55
CA TYR A 169 15.30 -16.53 -4.90
C TYR A 169 14.28 -17.59 -4.45
N LEU A 170 13.79 -17.50 -3.20
CA LEU A 170 12.96 -18.52 -2.57
C LEU A 170 11.48 -18.13 -2.48
N GLY A 171 11.19 -16.84 -2.51
CA GLY A 171 9.86 -16.30 -2.26
C GLY A 171 8.93 -16.37 -3.47
N ARG A 172 7.64 -16.21 -3.19
CA ARG A 172 6.57 -16.13 -4.18
C ARG A 172 5.85 -14.80 -4.07
N ILE A 173 5.39 -14.29 -5.21
CA ILE A 173 4.55 -13.08 -5.26
C ILE A 173 3.22 -13.35 -4.52
N PRO A 174 2.85 -12.49 -3.55
CA PRO A 174 1.58 -12.58 -2.86
C PRO A 174 0.46 -11.97 -3.71
N ILE A 175 -0.26 -12.80 -4.48
CA ILE A 175 -1.45 -12.34 -5.18
C ILE A 175 -2.66 -12.28 -4.25
N PRO A 176 -3.69 -11.44 -4.56
CA PRO A 176 -4.87 -11.29 -3.73
C PRO A 176 -5.60 -12.61 -3.49
N PRO A 177 -6.04 -12.91 -2.26
CA PRO A 177 -6.73 -14.17 -1.92
C PRO A 177 -8.01 -14.41 -2.72
N TYR A 178 -8.74 -13.36 -3.11
CA TYR A 178 -9.99 -13.48 -3.88
C TYR A 178 -9.79 -14.00 -5.31
N LEU A 179 -8.55 -14.07 -5.80
CA LEU A 179 -8.24 -14.72 -7.07
C LEU A 179 -8.42 -16.25 -7.00
N ASN A 180 -8.43 -16.84 -5.79
CA ASN A 180 -8.66 -18.27 -5.56
C ASN A 180 -7.76 -19.18 -6.41
N ARG A 181 -6.49 -18.80 -6.59
CA ARG A 181 -5.46 -19.57 -7.29
C ARG A 181 -4.08 -19.30 -6.71
N ASP A 182 -3.14 -20.18 -6.95
CA ASP A 182 -1.72 -19.95 -6.65
C ASP A 182 -1.10 -18.94 -7.63
N SER A 183 -0.04 -18.27 -7.18
CA SER A 183 0.77 -17.40 -8.05
C SER A 183 1.47 -18.23 -9.13
N GLN A 184 1.50 -17.70 -10.36
CA GLN A 184 2.13 -18.29 -11.52
C GLN A 184 3.26 -17.39 -12.04
N GLN A 185 4.06 -17.89 -12.97
CA GLN A 185 5.20 -17.14 -13.54
C GLN A 185 4.78 -15.78 -14.11
N ILE A 186 3.59 -15.70 -14.71
CA ILE A 186 3.06 -14.45 -15.25
C ILE A 186 2.87 -13.36 -14.17
N ASP A 187 2.56 -13.74 -12.93
CA ASP A 187 2.30 -12.78 -11.85
C ASP A 187 3.55 -12.01 -11.43
N TYR A 188 4.75 -12.61 -11.60
CA TYR A 188 6.01 -11.95 -11.27
C TYR A 188 6.26 -10.67 -12.08
N THR A 189 5.69 -10.60 -13.28
CA THR A 189 5.77 -9.42 -14.15
C THR A 189 4.47 -8.64 -14.22
N ARG A 190 3.31 -9.31 -14.15
CA ARG A 190 2.01 -8.67 -14.35
C ARG A 190 1.42 -8.09 -13.07
N TYR A 191 1.78 -8.62 -11.88
CA TYR A 191 1.38 -8.04 -10.59
C TYR A 191 2.40 -7.01 -10.10
N GLN A 192 2.96 -6.24 -11.04
CA GLN A 192 3.84 -5.08 -10.83
C GLN A 192 3.40 -3.95 -11.76
N THR A 193 3.48 -2.70 -11.28
CA THR A 193 3.27 -1.53 -12.14
C THR A 193 4.52 -1.28 -12.99
N VAL A 194 4.33 -0.64 -14.14
CA VAL A 194 5.44 -0.30 -15.05
C VAL A 194 6.37 0.79 -14.49
N TYR A 195 5.96 1.46 -13.44
CA TYR A 195 6.70 2.54 -12.77
C TYR A 195 7.15 2.17 -11.35
N SER A 196 7.03 0.91 -10.95
CA SER A 196 7.49 0.46 -9.62
C SER A 196 9.01 0.57 -9.49
N LYS A 197 9.49 1.11 -8.35
CA LYS A 197 10.92 1.39 -8.10
C LYS A 197 11.40 0.83 -6.76
N PHE A 198 10.68 1.10 -5.67
CA PHE A 198 11.11 0.81 -4.31
C PHE A 198 10.47 -0.47 -3.77
N GLU A 199 11.28 -1.44 -3.42
CA GLU A 199 10.82 -2.68 -2.80
C GLU A 199 10.26 -2.44 -1.40
N GLY A 200 9.26 -3.26 -0.99
CA GLY A 200 8.70 -3.17 0.36
C GLY A 200 7.18 -3.25 0.44
N SER A 201 6.47 -3.40 -0.69
CA SER A 201 5.04 -3.66 -0.67
C SER A 201 4.72 -5.14 -0.80
N VAL A 202 3.72 -5.61 -0.08
CA VAL A 202 3.19 -6.97 -0.23
C VAL A 202 1.94 -7.04 -1.12
N ALA A 203 1.39 -5.88 -1.50
CA ALA A 203 0.31 -5.77 -2.47
C ALA A 203 0.64 -4.70 -3.52
N ALA A 204 0.30 -4.98 -4.78
CA ALA A 204 0.46 -4.01 -5.85
C ALA A 204 -0.57 -2.87 -5.71
N PRO A 205 -0.22 -1.62 -6.07
CA PRO A 205 -1.19 -0.55 -6.29
C PRO A 205 -1.98 -0.86 -7.57
N THR A 206 -3.02 -1.69 -7.42
CA THR A 206 -3.68 -2.42 -8.53
C THR A 206 -4.27 -1.52 -9.61
N ALA A 207 -4.71 -0.30 -9.29
CA ALA A 207 -5.16 0.66 -10.28
C ALA A 207 -4.05 1.06 -11.28
N GLY A 208 -2.80 0.97 -10.84
CA GLY A 208 -1.63 1.24 -11.68
C GLY A 208 -1.27 0.13 -12.66
N LEU A 209 -1.82 -1.08 -12.47
CA LEU A 209 -1.52 -2.23 -13.33
C LEU A 209 -2.03 -2.07 -14.78
N HIS A 210 -2.95 -1.15 -15.00
CA HIS A 210 -3.53 -0.87 -16.32
C HIS A 210 -2.68 0.07 -17.18
N PHE A 211 -1.75 0.81 -16.56
CA PHE A 211 -0.84 1.69 -17.30
C PHE A 211 0.22 0.91 -18.06
N THR A 212 0.55 1.43 -19.25
CA THR A 212 1.70 0.98 -20.05
C THR A 212 2.65 2.16 -20.27
N PRO A 213 3.93 1.91 -20.59
CA PRO A 213 4.86 2.99 -20.94
C PRO A 213 4.36 3.88 -22.09
N GLU A 214 3.71 3.27 -23.09
CA GLU A 214 3.16 3.97 -24.27
C GLU A 214 2.00 4.88 -23.87
N LEU A 215 1.09 4.41 -23.00
CA LEU A 215 -0.01 5.23 -22.50
C LEU A 215 0.51 6.41 -21.67
N ILE A 216 1.49 6.19 -20.79
CA ILE A 216 2.14 7.26 -20.01
C ILE A 216 2.77 8.29 -20.94
N ALA A 217 3.50 7.84 -21.97
CA ALA A 217 4.12 8.73 -22.94
C ALA A 217 3.06 9.55 -23.73
N SER A 218 1.96 8.91 -24.16
CA SER A 218 0.86 9.56 -24.86
C SER A 218 0.17 10.61 -23.98
N LEU A 219 -0.13 10.28 -22.72
CA LEU A 219 -0.71 11.23 -21.77
C LEU A 219 0.23 12.41 -21.50
N GLY A 220 1.54 12.15 -21.40
CA GLY A 220 2.54 13.19 -21.24
C GLY A 220 2.59 14.14 -22.44
N ALA A 221 2.50 13.61 -23.66
CA ALA A 221 2.41 14.40 -24.89
C ALA A 221 1.12 15.24 -24.96
N ALA A 222 0.04 14.79 -24.32
CA ALA A 222 -1.22 15.51 -24.16
C ALA A 222 -1.22 16.51 -22.98
N GLY A 223 -0.08 16.75 -22.33
CA GLY A 223 0.06 17.74 -21.26
C GLY A 223 -0.31 17.25 -19.86
N VAL A 224 -0.48 15.94 -19.66
CA VAL A 224 -0.64 15.34 -18.34
C VAL A 224 0.73 15.22 -17.67
N GLU A 225 0.85 15.70 -16.44
CA GLU A 225 2.06 15.52 -15.63
C GLU A 225 1.95 14.30 -14.72
N PHE A 226 3.11 13.78 -14.30
CA PHE A 226 3.20 12.62 -13.44
C PHE A 226 4.08 12.91 -12.24
N GLU A 227 3.66 12.41 -11.07
CA GLU A 227 4.42 12.50 -9.84
C GLU A 227 4.31 11.18 -9.05
N GLU A 228 5.24 10.95 -8.15
CA GLU A 228 5.34 9.70 -7.42
C GLU A 228 5.35 9.94 -5.91
N VAL A 229 4.65 9.06 -5.21
CA VAL A 229 4.76 8.89 -3.76
C VAL A 229 5.16 7.45 -3.46
N THR A 230 5.73 7.21 -2.30
CA THR A 230 6.09 5.86 -1.85
C THR A 230 5.22 5.51 -0.64
N LEU A 231 4.38 4.50 -0.74
CA LEU A 231 3.64 3.93 0.39
C LEU A 231 3.84 2.41 0.37
N HIS A 232 4.41 1.87 1.42
CA HIS A 232 4.61 0.44 1.59
C HIS A 232 3.30 -0.22 2.01
N VAL A 233 2.65 -0.89 1.05
CA VAL A 233 1.34 -1.51 1.26
C VAL A 233 1.49 -2.79 2.04
N GLY A 234 0.88 -2.84 3.22
CA GLY A 234 0.83 -4.02 4.08
C GLY A 234 -0.25 -5.03 3.66
N ALA A 235 -0.18 -6.25 4.22
CA ALA A 235 -1.16 -7.31 3.96
C ALA A 235 -2.55 -7.01 4.55
N GLY A 236 -2.66 -6.02 5.42
CA GLY A 236 -3.93 -5.55 5.96
C GLY A 236 -4.96 -5.17 4.88
N THR A 237 -4.49 -4.74 3.71
CA THR A 237 -5.33 -4.43 2.55
C THR A 237 -6.16 -5.62 2.04
N PHE A 238 -5.74 -6.85 2.32
CA PHE A 238 -6.48 -8.06 1.95
C PHE A 238 -7.51 -8.51 3.00
N LEU A 239 -7.63 -7.79 4.10
CA LEU A 239 -8.49 -8.19 5.21
C LEU A 239 -9.88 -7.56 5.07
N PRO A 240 -10.95 -8.37 5.04
CA PRO A 240 -12.29 -7.84 5.09
C PRO A 240 -12.60 -7.24 6.47
N VAL A 241 -13.46 -6.24 6.50
CA VAL A 241 -14.07 -5.75 7.73
C VAL A 241 -14.95 -6.87 8.29
N LYS A 242 -14.73 -7.24 9.54
CA LYS A 242 -15.46 -8.34 10.21
C LYS A 242 -16.55 -7.85 11.16
N ASP A 243 -16.43 -6.62 11.62
CA ASP A 243 -17.40 -5.98 12.51
C ASP A 243 -18.54 -5.40 11.68
N ASP A 244 -19.77 -5.46 12.18
CA ASP A 244 -20.92 -4.82 11.54
C ASP A 244 -20.77 -3.30 11.51
N ASP A 245 -20.03 -2.72 12.44
CA ASP A 245 -19.63 -1.32 12.43
C ASP A 245 -18.19 -1.16 11.92
N ALA A 246 -18.04 -0.66 10.69
CA ALA A 246 -16.73 -0.44 10.10
C ALA A 246 -15.82 0.50 10.92
N CYS A 247 -16.41 1.36 11.76
CA CYS A 247 -15.63 2.25 12.63
C CYS A 247 -14.85 1.51 13.72
N ARG A 248 -15.26 0.29 14.06
CA ARG A 248 -14.56 -0.58 15.02
C ARG A 248 -13.41 -1.38 14.40
N HIS A 249 -13.33 -1.41 13.08
CA HIS A 249 -12.21 -2.04 12.39
C HIS A 249 -10.94 -1.23 12.64
N ALA A 250 -9.92 -1.86 13.24
CA ALA A 250 -8.62 -1.21 13.42
C ALA A 250 -7.84 -1.23 12.10
N MET A 251 -7.58 -0.05 11.56
CA MET A 251 -6.75 0.10 10.37
C MET A 251 -5.28 -0.22 10.68
N HIS A 252 -4.64 -0.97 9.80
CA HIS A 252 -3.21 -1.23 9.86
C HIS A 252 -2.40 0.03 9.54
N THR A 253 -1.20 0.09 10.11
CA THR A 253 -0.23 1.14 9.82
C THR A 253 0.45 0.86 8.49
N GLU A 254 0.62 1.90 7.68
CA GLU A 254 1.44 1.84 6.46
C GLU A 254 2.42 3.01 6.46
N HIS A 255 3.68 2.70 6.13
CA HIS A 255 4.75 3.69 6.06
C HIS A 255 4.77 4.34 4.68
N PHE A 256 4.97 5.67 4.65
CA PHE A 256 5.08 6.40 3.40
C PHE A 256 6.20 7.44 3.44
N GLU A 257 6.68 7.78 2.27
CA GLU A 257 7.71 8.79 2.05
C GLU A 257 7.25 9.77 0.98
N ILE A 258 7.54 11.05 1.19
CA ILE A 258 7.29 12.11 0.21
C ILE A 258 8.48 13.03 0.11
N ARG A 259 8.89 13.34 -1.12
CA ARG A 259 9.98 14.28 -1.41
C ARG A 259 9.49 15.72 -1.33
N ARG A 260 10.36 16.65 -0.93
CA ARG A 260 10.08 18.08 -0.95
C ARG A 260 9.65 18.55 -2.35
N THR A 261 10.35 18.10 -3.40
CA THR A 261 10.03 18.41 -4.79
C THR A 261 8.63 17.92 -5.20
N THR A 262 8.15 16.82 -4.63
CA THR A 262 6.78 16.32 -4.83
C THR A 262 5.77 17.28 -4.19
N VAL A 263 6.01 17.74 -2.94
CA VAL A 263 5.15 18.72 -2.27
C VAL A 263 5.08 20.04 -3.05
N GLU A 264 6.22 20.52 -3.56
CA GLU A 264 6.29 21.70 -4.42
C GLU A 264 5.45 21.53 -5.69
N ARG A 265 5.51 20.35 -6.32
CA ARG A 265 4.75 20.07 -7.54
C ARG A 265 3.25 19.95 -7.26
N LEU A 266 2.85 19.29 -6.17
CA LEU A 266 1.46 19.23 -5.70
C LEU A 266 0.89 20.65 -5.49
N LEU A 267 1.67 21.54 -4.90
CA LEU A 267 1.28 22.92 -4.66
C LEU A 267 1.12 23.71 -5.99
N ARG A 268 2.05 23.56 -6.93
CA ARG A 268 1.96 24.18 -8.26
C ARG A 268 0.74 23.71 -9.05
N ARG A 269 0.38 22.43 -8.92
CA ARG A 269 -0.76 21.77 -9.60
C ARG A 269 -1.99 21.68 -8.71
N TRP A 270 -2.07 22.50 -7.68
CA TRP A 270 -3.23 22.57 -6.81
C TRP A 270 -4.55 22.64 -7.59
N GLY A 271 -5.50 21.78 -7.23
CA GLY A 271 -6.81 21.69 -7.90
C GLY A 271 -6.84 20.73 -9.09
N HIS A 272 -5.69 20.21 -9.56
CA HIS A 272 -5.53 19.31 -10.69
C HIS A 272 -4.90 17.96 -10.33
N ILE A 273 -5.02 17.53 -9.08
CA ILE A 273 -4.36 16.32 -8.57
C ILE A 273 -5.30 15.13 -8.71
N VAL A 274 -4.87 14.13 -9.47
CA VAL A 274 -5.55 12.85 -9.67
C VAL A 274 -4.72 11.75 -9.02
N ALA A 275 -5.27 11.08 -8.02
CA ALA A 275 -4.59 9.95 -7.39
C ALA A 275 -4.81 8.66 -8.18
N VAL A 276 -3.75 7.91 -8.45
CA VAL A 276 -3.84 6.57 -9.04
C VAL A 276 -3.75 5.54 -7.93
N GLY A 277 -4.89 4.94 -7.61
CA GLY A 277 -5.09 4.00 -6.52
C GLY A 277 -5.45 4.65 -5.18
N THR A 278 -6.17 3.88 -4.37
CA THR A 278 -6.54 4.27 -2.99
C THR A 278 -5.32 4.49 -2.10
N THR A 279 -4.20 3.80 -2.38
CA THR A 279 -2.90 3.99 -1.72
C THR A 279 -2.36 5.41 -1.91
N SER A 280 -2.45 5.97 -3.13
CA SER A 280 -2.06 7.35 -3.41
C SER A 280 -2.99 8.35 -2.73
N VAL A 281 -4.32 8.10 -2.72
CA VAL A 281 -5.28 8.92 -1.93
C VAL A 281 -4.90 8.92 -0.46
N ARG A 282 -4.65 7.74 0.10
CA ARG A 282 -4.29 7.58 1.51
C ARG A 282 -3.03 8.38 1.86
N THR A 283 -1.99 8.29 1.03
CA THR A 283 -0.77 9.08 1.24
C THR A 283 -1.06 10.58 1.18
N LEU A 284 -1.69 11.04 0.10
CA LEU A 284 -1.93 12.47 -0.13
C LEU A 284 -2.82 13.09 0.95
N GLU A 285 -3.93 12.44 1.30
CA GLU A 285 -4.83 12.96 2.32
C GLU A 285 -4.19 12.93 3.74
N SER A 286 -3.28 11.97 4.01
CA SER A 286 -2.52 11.97 5.27
C SER A 286 -1.64 13.21 5.45
N LEU A 287 -1.19 13.83 4.36
CA LEU A 287 -0.40 15.07 4.42
C LEU A 287 -1.17 16.21 5.07
N ALA A 288 -2.48 16.27 4.89
CA ALA A 288 -3.30 17.31 5.50
C ALA A 288 -3.34 17.19 7.05
N ALA A 289 -3.41 15.98 7.57
CA ALA A 289 -3.35 15.74 9.02
C ALA A 289 -1.94 15.99 9.58
N LEU A 290 -0.89 15.56 8.86
CA LEU A 290 0.49 15.85 9.25
C LEU A 290 0.77 17.35 9.29
N ALA A 291 0.36 18.10 8.27
CA ALA A 291 0.51 19.55 8.24
C ALA A 291 -0.22 20.24 9.40
N TRP A 292 -1.45 19.78 9.70
CA TRP A 292 -2.21 20.27 10.84
C TRP A 292 -1.51 19.96 12.17
N ARG A 293 -0.89 18.79 12.30
CA ARG A 293 -0.08 18.41 13.47
C ARG A 293 1.15 19.31 13.62
N ILE A 294 1.90 19.55 12.53
CA ILE A 294 3.04 20.46 12.49
C ILE A 294 2.62 21.86 12.97
N ARG A 295 1.51 22.37 12.44
CA ARG A 295 0.99 23.70 12.83
C ARG A 295 0.66 23.82 14.30
N ARG A 296 0.17 22.75 14.93
CA ARG A 296 -0.23 22.72 16.34
C ARG A 296 0.90 22.40 17.31
N GLU A 297 1.77 21.50 16.92
CA GLU A 297 2.76 20.85 17.79
C GLU A 297 4.20 21.18 17.38
N GLY A 298 4.40 21.82 16.21
CA GLY A 298 5.71 22.20 15.69
C GLY A 298 6.47 21.05 15.02
N SER A 299 5.96 19.83 15.07
CA SER A 299 6.58 18.62 14.51
C SER A 299 5.54 17.67 13.94
N PRO A 300 5.87 16.90 12.89
CA PRO A 300 5.00 15.82 12.41
C PRO A 300 4.96 14.63 13.37
N ASP A 301 5.91 14.52 14.32
CA ASP A 301 6.12 13.34 15.16
C ASP A 301 6.16 12.05 14.31
N GLU A 302 7.29 11.85 13.62
CA GLU A 302 7.46 10.75 12.65
C GLU A 302 7.25 9.36 13.26
N MET A 303 7.43 9.22 14.58
CA MET A 303 7.21 7.98 15.32
C MET A 303 5.72 7.69 15.58
N ARG A 304 4.84 8.69 15.39
CA ARG A 304 3.39 8.56 15.58
C ARG A 304 2.68 8.54 14.24
N ALA A 305 2.06 7.40 13.91
CA ALA A 305 1.23 7.30 12.72
C ALA A 305 0.13 8.38 12.71
N VAL A 306 -0.25 8.84 11.52
CA VAL A 306 -1.50 9.59 11.34
C VAL A 306 -2.64 8.65 11.73
N GLY A 307 -3.33 8.98 12.82
CA GLY A 307 -4.36 8.12 13.40
C GLY A 307 -5.57 7.93 12.49
N GLN A 308 -6.30 6.82 12.71
CA GLN A 308 -7.41 6.39 11.88
C GLN A 308 -8.46 7.49 11.62
N TRP A 309 -8.70 8.34 12.59
CA TRP A 309 -9.72 9.39 12.56
C TRP A 309 -9.14 10.81 12.57
N GLU A 310 -7.82 10.97 12.55
CA GLU A 310 -7.14 12.26 12.68
C GLU A 310 -7.50 13.26 11.56
N LEU A 311 -7.84 12.75 10.36
CA LEU A 311 -8.35 13.60 9.28
C LEU A 311 -9.62 14.39 9.64
N TYR A 312 -10.46 13.82 10.50
CA TYR A 312 -11.73 14.43 10.91
C TYR A 312 -11.56 15.49 11.99
N ASP A 313 -10.39 15.53 12.64
CA ASP A 313 -10.01 16.54 13.62
C ASP A 313 -9.41 17.80 12.98
N VAL A 314 -9.09 17.72 11.67
CA VAL A 314 -8.60 18.86 10.89
C VAL A 314 -9.78 19.78 10.58
N PRO A 315 -9.75 21.08 10.96
CA PRO A 315 -10.84 22.00 10.71
C PRO A 315 -11.23 22.08 9.22
N ALA A 316 -12.52 22.19 8.94
CA ALA A 316 -13.01 22.30 7.56
C ALA A 316 -12.46 23.54 6.82
N SER A 317 -12.15 24.61 7.56
CA SER A 317 -11.52 25.83 7.03
C SER A 317 -10.05 25.66 6.66
N TYR A 318 -9.36 24.64 7.18
CA TYR A 318 -7.96 24.37 6.84
C TYR A 318 -7.88 23.65 5.50
N THR A 319 -7.49 24.36 4.47
CA THR A 319 -7.48 23.87 3.10
C THR A 319 -6.29 22.94 2.83
N GLY A 320 -6.41 22.08 1.84
CA GLY A 320 -5.27 21.25 1.42
C GLY A 320 -4.10 22.08 0.84
N ARG A 321 -4.39 23.29 0.30
CA ARG A 321 -3.33 24.20 -0.13
C ARG A 321 -2.52 24.69 1.05
N GLU A 322 -3.18 25.16 2.11
CA GLU A 322 -2.51 25.57 3.36
C GLU A 322 -1.71 24.41 3.96
N ALA A 323 -2.24 23.18 3.87
CA ALA A 323 -1.52 22.00 4.34
C ALA A 323 -0.22 21.76 3.56
N LEU A 324 -0.24 21.85 2.24
CA LEU A 324 0.96 21.71 1.41
C LEU A 324 1.97 22.84 1.64
N GLU A 325 1.51 24.09 1.83
CA GLU A 325 2.34 25.25 2.17
C GLU A 325 3.02 25.06 3.54
N GLU A 326 2.29 24.59 4.55
CA GLU A 326 2.83 24.31 5.90
C GLU A 326 3.90 23.20 5.87
N LEU A 327 3.61 22.10 5.13
CA LEU A 327 4.57 21.01 4.96
C LEU A 327 5.85 21.48 4.26
N LEU A 328 5.70 22.23 3.18
CA LEU A 328 6.84 22.74 2.43
C LEU A 328 7.69 23.65 3.31
N ALA A 329 7.09 24.60 4.02
CA ALA A 329 7.77 25.48 4.95
C ALA A 329 8.46 24.73 6.10
N TYR A 330 7.85 23.65 6.61
CA TYR A 330 8.46 22.77 7.61
C TYR A 330 9.70 22.07 7.04
N MET A 331 9.59 21.48 5.85
CA MET A 331 10.70 20.76 5.20
C MET A 331 11.86 21.69 4.87
N GLU A 332 11.58 22.92 4.43
CA GLU A 332 12.61 23.93 4.16
C GLU A 332 13.32 24.38 5.45
N ARG A 333 12.58 24.71 6.50
CA ARG A 333 13.16 25.14 7.79
C ARG A 333 14.07 24.09 8.42
N ASN A 334 13.79 22.80 8.18
CA ASN A 334 14.55 21.69 8.76
C ASN A 334 15.51 21.03 7.74
N ASP A 335 15.69 21.64 6.56
CA ASP A 335 16.52 21.13 5.46
C ASP A 335 16.23 19.67 5.09
N LEU A 336 14.95 19.32 5.05
CA LEU A 336 14.49 17.98 4.72
C LEU A 336 14.24 17.86 3.21
N GLY A 337 14.99 17.00 2.53
CA GLY A 337 14.73 16.62 1.14
C GLY A 337 13.56 15.63 1.01
N MET A 338 13.30 14.88 2.09
CA MET A 338 12.25 13.85 2.17
C MET A 338 11.62 13.85 3.57
N LEU A 339 10.31 13.66 3.62
CA LEU A 339 9.56 13.42 4.85
C LEU A 339 9.13 11.95 4.88
N LYS A 340 9.43 11.27 5.98
CA LYS A 340 8.97 9.90 6.29
C LYS A 340 7.89 9.97 7.33
N ALA A 341 6.82 9.22 7.15
CA ALA A 341 5.71 9.15 8.10
C ALA A 341 4.95 7.83 7.96
N SER A 342 3.96 7.64 8.81
CA SER A 342 3.07 6.48 8.71
C SER A 342 1.61 6.87 8.89
N THR A 343 0.70 6.05 8.37
CA THR A 343 -0.73 6.35 8.34
C THR A 343 -1.58 5.14 8.68
N GLN A 344 -2.65 5.40 9.41
CA GLN A 344 -3.74 4.47 9.71
C GLN A 344 -5.09 5.04 9.26
N ILE A 345 -5.11 6.11 8.47
CA ILE A 345 -6.34 6.83 8.15
C ILE A 345 -7.40 5.92 7.53
N MET A 346 -8.65 6.19 7.89
CA MET A 346 -9.84 5.69 7.23
C MET A 346 -10.59 6.86 6.62
N ILE A 347 -10.80 6.83 5.31
CA ILE A 347 -11.67 7.77 4.61
C ILE A 347 -13.03 7.08 4.44
N ALA A 348 -14.04 7.63 5.07
CA ALA A 348 -15.35 7.02 5.17
C ALA A 348 -16.46 8.05 4.90
N PRO A 349 -17.69 7.62 4.56
CA PRO A 349 -18.81 8.52 4.24
C PRO A 349 -19.40 9.19 5.50
N LEU A 350 -18.53 9.79 6.30
CA LEU A 350 -18.84 10.55 7.53
C LEU A 350 -18.66 12.07 7.35
N GLY A 351 -18.88 12.55 6.12
CA GLY A 351 -18.78 13.97 5.80
C GLY A 351 -17.34 14.45 5.52
N TYR A 352 -16.34 13.56 5.49
CA TYR A 352 -15.01 13.93 5.06
C TYR A 352 -15.01 14.33 3.59
N ARG A 353 -14.41 15.48 3.30
CA ARG A 353 -14.17 15.94 1.92
C ARG A 353 -12.67 15.92 1.65
N TRP A 354 -12.27 15.30 0.57
CA TRP A 354 -10.88 15.27 0.15
C TRP A 354 -10.31 16.68 0.05
N ARG A 355 -9.13 16.87 0.61
CA ARG A 355 -8.49 18.18 0.72
C ARG A 355 -7.45 18.40 -0.37
N ILE A 356 -6.73 17.36 -0.75
CA ILE A 356 -5.63 17.41 -1.71
C ILE A 356 -6.04 16.79 -3.03
N VAL A 357 -6.66 15.61 -2.99
CA VAL A 357 -7.07 14.86 -4.18
C VAL A 357 -8.36 15.44 -4.78
N ARG A 358 -8.43 15.52 -6.10
CA ARG A 358 -9.61 15.99 -6.86
C ARG A 358 -10.34 14.86 -7.57
N ALA A 359 -9.60 13.86 -8.03
CA ALA A 359 -10.16 12.69 -8.68
C ALA A 359 -9.30 11.46 -8.37
N ILE A 360 -9.85 10.29 -8.58
CA ILE A 360 -9.18 9.02 -8.38
C ILE A 360 -9.36 8.11 -9.59
N VAL A 361 -8.28 7.41 -9.93
CA VAL A 361 -8.32 6.20 -10.76
C VAL A 361 -8.24 5.01 -9.83
N THR A 362 -9.23 4.14 -9.82
CA THR A 362 -9.29 3.01 -8.89
C THR A 362 -9.94 1.79 -9.53
N ASN A 363 -9.69 0.61 -8.98
CA ASN A 363 -10.41 -0.61 -9.34
C ASN A 363 -11.71 -0.74 -8.53
N PHE A 364 -12.60 -1.64 -8.94
CA PHE A 364 -13.65 -2.15 -8.06
C PHE A 364 -13.03 -2.97 -6.92
N HIS A 365 -13.65 -2.88 -5.75
CA HIS A 365 -13.16 -3.54 -4.54
C HIS A 365 -14.13 -4.63 -4.09
N GLN A 366 -13.67 -5.52 -3.23
CA GLN A 366 -14.51 -6.56 -2.63
C GLN A 366 -15.61 -5.93 -1.77
N PRO A 367 -16.82 -6.52 -1.70
CA PRO A 367 -17.83 -6.08 -0.75
C PRO A 367 -17.31 -6.11 0.67
N LYS A 368 -17.79 -5.19 1.51
CA LYS A 368 -17.37 -5.04 2.93
C LYS A 368 -15.85 -4.89 3.12
N SER A 369 -15.16 -4.31 2.16
CA SER A 369 -13.72 -4.04 2.28
C SER A 369 -13.44 -2.76 3.07
N THR A 370 -12.18 -2.54 3.42
CA THR A 370 -11.70 -1.27 4.04
C THR A 370 -11.59 -0.12 3.04
N LEU A 371 -11.92 -0.36 1.78
CA LEU A 371 -11.85 0.60 0.66
C LEU A 371 -13.26 1.09 0.30
N LEU A 372 -13.98 1.60 1.29
CA LEU A 372 -15.37 2.09 1.21
C LEU A 372 -15.48 3.41 0.46
#